data_2db6c7036afe6b79d9b872fc0946f72b
#
_entry.id   2db6c7036afe6b79d9b872fc0946f72b
#
_cell.length_a   1.000
_cell.length_b   1.000
_cell.length_c   1.000
_cell.angle_alpha   90.00
_cell.angle_beta   90.00
_cell.angle_gamma   90.00
#
_symmetry.space_group_name_H-M   'P 1'
#
loop_
_entity.id
_entity.type
_entity.pdbx_description
1 polymer ?
#
loop_
_entity_poly.entity_id
_entity_poly.type
_entity_poly.pdbx_seq_one_letter_code
_entity_poly.pdbx_strand_id
1 'polypeptide(L)' 'MIKVTRLDGKEYFINPHQIESIEVRPDTTLLMLSGKYVVVKEKVSDVIERIISYRRQIGGFKNEE' A
#
# COMPACT_ATOMS: atom_id res chain seq x y z
N MET A 1 3.90 2.26 7.95
CA MET A 1 2.54 2.52 7.43
C MET A 1 2.61 3.41 6.22
N ILE A 2 1.76 3.15 5.26
CA ILE A 2 1.61 4.06 4.13
C ILE A 2 0.20 4.62 4.14
N LYS A 3 0.04 5.83 3.60
CA LYS A 3 -1.26 6.47 3.53
C LYS A 3 -1.85 6.23 2.15
N VAL A 4 -3.11 5.83 2.11
CA VAL A 4 -3.85 5.68 0.86
C VAL A 4 -5.20 6.36 1.04
N THR A 5 -5.88 6.62 -0.06
CA THR A 5 -7.17 7.32 -0.04
C THR A 5 -8.23 6.38 -0.58
N ARG A 6 -9.25 6.12 0.23
CA ARG A 6 -10.35 5.27 -0.20
C ARG A 6 -11.20 6.02 -1.21
N LEU A 7 -12.03 5.31 -1.94
CA LEU A 7 -12.83 5.92 -2.99
C LEU A 7 -13.77 7.00 -2.48
N ASP A 8 -14.16 6.94 -1.21
CA ASP A 8 -15.03 7.94 -0.62
C ASP A 8 -14.24 9.18 -0.16
N GLY A 9 -12.94 9.20 -0.40
CA GLY A 9 -12.10 10.34 -0.05
C GLY A 9 -11.47 10.27 1.32
N LYS A 10 -11.79 9.26 2.11
CA LYS A 10 -11.21 9.16 3.44
C LYS A 10 -9.80 8.59 3.39
N GLU A 11 -8.92 9.15 4.20
CA GLU A 11 -7.55 8.68 4.27
C GLU A 11 -7.49 7.45 5.17
N TYR A 12 -6.53 6.57 4.84
CA TYR A 12 -6.44 5.30 5.50
C TYR A 12 -4.98 4.92 5.56
N PHE A 13 -4.53 4.44 6.70
CA PHE A 13 -3.14 4.02 6.86
C PHE A 13 -3.10 2.50 6.91
N ILE A 14 -2.21 1.90 6.13
CA ILE A 14 -2.07 0.46 6.13
C ILE A 14 -0.62 0.07 6.27
N ASN A 15 -0.41 -1.11 6.82
CA ASN A 15 0.91 -1.68 6.94
C ASN A 15 1.24 -2.42 5.66
N PRO A 16 2.25 -1.99 4.91
CA PRO A 16 2.54 -2.63 3.63
C PRO A 16 2.90 -4.10 3.77
N HIS A 17 3.39 -4.51 4.94
CA HIS A 17 3.72 -5.92 5.16
C HIS A 17 2.49 -6.81 5.19
N GLN A 18 1.30 -6.21 5.31
CA GLN A 18 0.05 -6.95 5.34
C GLN A 18 -0.61 -7.03 3.97
N ILE A 19 0.02 -6.48 2.94
CA ILE A 19 -0.52 -6.53 1.58
C ILE A 19 -0.01 -7.78 0.90
N GLU A 20 -0.94 -8.61 0.42
CA GLU A 20 -0.58 -9.80 -0.32
C GLU A 20 -0.39 -9.48 -1.79
N SER A 21 -1.30 -8.73 -2.39
CA SER A 21 -1.20 -8.40 -3.80
C SER A 21 -1.91 -7.09 -4.09
N ILE A 22 -1.57 -6.49 -5.23
CA ILE A 22 -2.17 -5.26 -5.70
C ILE A 22 -2.72 -5.54 -7.10
N GLU A 23 -4.00 -5.25 -7.29
CA GLU A 23 -4.69 -5.53 -8.55
C GLU A 23 -5.39 -4.30 -9.05
N VAL A 24 -5.70 -4.28 -10.34
CA VAL A 24 -6.46 -3.20 -10.95
C VAL A 24 -7.80 -3.77 -11.38
N ARG A 25 -8.94 -3.37 -10.70
CA ARG A 25 -10.24 -3.97 -10.95
C ARG A 25 -11.39 -2.99 -10.75
N PRO A 26 -11.65 -2.10 -11.58
CA PRO A 26 -10.76 -1.33 -12.43
C PRO A 26 -9.92 -0.38 -11.62
N ASP A 27 -10.27 -0.13 -10.35
CA ASP A 27 -9.49 0.73 -9.49
C ASP A 27 -8.43 -0.09 -8.77
N THR A 28 -7.44 0.60 -8.25
CA THR A 28 -6.38 -0.05 -7.49
C THR A 28 -6.98 -0.75 -6.29
N THR A 29 -6.78 -2.05 -6.21
CA THR A 29 -7.35 -2.87 -5.15
C THR A 29 -6.22 -3.60 -4.43
N LEU A 30 -6.14 -3.41 -3.12
CA LEU A 30 -5.13 -4.06 -2.29
C LEU A 30 -5.76 -5.25 -1.62
N LEU A 31 -5.22 -6.43 -1.89
CA LEU A 31 -5.66 -7.62 -1.18
C LEU A 31 -4.77 -7.80 0.03
N MET A 32 -5.36 -7.76 1.19
CA MET A 32 -4.62 -7.87 2.44
C MET A 32 -4.49 -9.34 2.84
N LEU A 33 -3.49 -9.64 3.65
CA LEU A 33 -3.28 -11.02 4.10
C LEU A 33 -4.48 -11.58 4.85
N SER A 34 -5.27 -10.69 5.44
CA SER A 34 -6.49 -11.10 6.14
C SER A 34 -7.60 -11.54 5.20
N GLY A 35 -7.42 -11.34 3.90
CA GLY A 35 -8.46 -11.62 2.92
C GLY A 35 -9.32 -10.41 2.61
N LYS A 36 -9.10 -9.30 3.31
CA LYS A 36 -9.88 -8.10 3.08
C LYS A 36 -9.36 -7.35 1.86
N TYR A 37 -10.25 -6.75 1.10
CA TYR A 37 -9.87 -5.91 -0.03
C TYR A 37 -10.01 -4.45 0.36
N VAL A 38 -9.04 -3.65 -0.06
CA VAL A 38 -9.08 -2.20 0.15
C VAL A 38 -8.95 -1.53 -1.21
N VAL A 39 -9.97 -0.79 -1.62
CA VAL A 39 -9.98 -0.13 -2.92
C VAL A 39 -9.61 1.33 -2.72
N VAL A 40 -8.61 1.80 -3.47
CA VAL A 40 -8.05 3.12 -3.25
C VAL A 40 -8.02 3.92 -4.54
N LYS A 41 -7.89 5.25 -4.40
CA LYS A 41 -7.84 6.14 -5.54
C LYS A 41 -6.47 6.22 -6.19
N GLU A 42 -5.42 5.97 -5.46
CA GLU A 42 -4.07 6.08 -5.97
C GLU A 42 -3.82 5.07 -7.07
N LYS A 43 -2.97 5.44 -8.03
CA LYS A 43 -2.57 4.50 -9.06
C LYS A 43 -1.64 3.47 -8.44
N VAL A 44 -1.56 2.31 -9.07
CA VAL A 44 -0.68 1.25 -8.60
C VAL A 44 0.75 1.77 -8.45
N SER A 45 1.22 2.58 -9.41
CA SER A 45 2.58 3.10 -9.36
C SER A 45 2.79 3.95 -8.11
N ASP A 46 1.79 4.74 -7.72
CA ASP A 46 1.91 5.58 -6.55
C ASP A 46 1.96 4.76 -5.28
N VAL A 47 1.14 3.71 -5.21
CA VAL A 47 1.14 2.82 -4.05
C VAL A 47 2.50 2.14 -3.92
N ILE A 48 3.03 1.66 -5.04
CA ILE A 48 4.33 0.99 -5.04
C ILE A 48 5.42 1.95 -4.58
N GLU A 49 5.38 3.20 -5.05
CA GLU A 49 6.35 4.18 -4.62
C GLU A 49 6.28 4.43 -3.13
N ARG A 50 5.09 4.49 -2.57
CA ARG A 50 4.92 4.69 -1.14
C ARG A 50 5.47 3.52 -0.34
N ILE A 51 5.28 2.30 -0.87
CA ILE A 51 5.81 1.11 -0.22
C ILE A 51 7.33 1.13 -0.25
N ILE A 52 7.91 1.49 -1.39
CA ILE A 52 9.37 1.55 -1.51
C ILE A 52 9.94 2.60 -0.55
N SER A 53 9.30 3.75 -0.50
CA SER A 53 9.75 4.81 0.38
C SER A 53 9.70 4.37 1.84
N TYR A 54 8.61 3.69 2.21
CA TYR A 54 8.47 3.17 3.56
C TYR A 54 9.60 2.17 3.88
N ARG A 55 9.89 1.29 2.93
CA ARG A 55 10.94 0.30 3.16
C ARG A 55 12.31 0.94 3.28
N ARG A 56 12.55 2.00 2.53
CA ARG A 56 13.81 2.71 2.65
C ARG A 56 13.97 3.31 4.03
N GLN A 57 12.89 3.86 4.57
CA GLN A 57 12.95 4.47 5.88
C GLN A 57 13.29 3.46 6.96
N ILE A 58 12.66 2.30 6.94
CA ILE A 58 12.90 1.33 7.98
C ILE A 58 14.14 0.50 7.70
N GLY A 59 14.49 0.33 6.43
CA GLY A 59 15.66 -0.46 6.07
C GLY A 59 16.96 0.28 6.19
N GLY A 60 16.87 1.59 6.28
CA GLY A 60 18.07 2.40 6.37
C GLY A 60 18.91 2.08 7.56
N PHE A 61 18.28 1.51 8.55
CA PHE A 61 19.00 1.18 9.71
C PHE A 61 19.69 -0.14 9.58
N LYS A 62 19.17 -1.02 8.80
CA LYS A 62 19.62 -2.31 8.75
C LYS A 62 20.29 -2.68 7.54
N ASN A 63 20.38 -1.98 6.62
CA ASN A 63 20.96 -2.28 5.46
C ASN A 63 20.52 -3.52 4.99
N GLU A 64 19.33 -3.67 5.00
CA GLU A 64 18.78 -4.78 4.59
C GLU A 64 19.07 -5.25 3.37
N GLU A 65 19.54 -5.15 2.88
CA GLU A 65 19.81 -5.77 1.88
C GLU A 65 20.04 -6.48 1.83
#